data_31270585eadc236f500129c48bee2597
#
_entry.id   31270585eadc236f500129c48bee2597
#
_cell.length_a   1.000
_cell.length_b   1.000
_cell.length_c   1.000
_cell.angle_alpha   90.00
_cell.angle_beta   90.00
_cell.angle_gamma   90.00
#
_symmetry.space_group_name_H-M   'P 1'
#
loop_
_entity.id
_entity.type
_entity.pdbx_description
1 polymer ?
#
loop_
_entity_poly.entity_id
_entity_poly.type
_entity_poly.pdbx_seq_one_letter_code
_entity_poly.pdbx_strand_id
1 'polypeptide(L)'
;WSTGTTNFGVSTSTDNDYSGSFVDWGTNKIGNDAPNTWRTLTYAEWFYVAFNRPNASGVAQVNGVNGMVLLPDNWTCPAGVTFKSGFHNDYVYAAGYYAAHQTFTAAEWSKLEAAGAVFLPAAGSRDGSTVRSVQGAGYYWSATEEGSNFAGCYYFYSGLKSMAGYN
;
A
#
# COMPACT_ATOMS: atom_id res chain seq x y z
N TRP A 1 1.57 -3.40 12.76
CA TRP A 1 0.51 -4.33 12.33
C TRP A 1 0.48 -5.50 13.30
N SER A 2 -0.64 -5.66 13.98
CA SER A 2 -0.87 -6.86 14.79
C SER A 2 -1.42 -7.96 13.87
N THR A 3 -0.69 -9.03 13.70
CA THR A 3 -1.20 -10.28 13.09
C THR A 3 -2.01 -11.11 14.11
N GLY A 4 -2.09 -10.64 15.36
CA GLY A 4 -2.77 -11.30 16.44
C GLY A 4 -4.23 -10.87 16.61
N THR A 5 -4.93 -11.55 17.49
CA THR A 5 -6.30 -11.24 17.89
C THR A 5 -6.39 -10.04 18.85
N THR A 6 -5.28 -9.44 19.24
CA THR A 6 -5.23 -8.28 20.13
C THR A 6 -5.56 -7.00 19.36
N ASN A 7 -6.60 -6.34 19.78
CA ASN A 7 -7.21 -5.25 19.02
C ASN A 7 -6.64 -3.86 19.33
N PHE A 8 -5.59 -3.62 19.95
CA PHE A 8 -4.96 -2.29 20.16
C PHE A 8 -5.92 -1.09 20.02
N GLY A 9 -7.11 -1.15 20.58
CA GLY A 9 -8.15 -0.13 20.46
C GLY A 9 -8.92 -0.10 19.13
N VAL A 10 -8.71 -1.09 18.25
CA VAL A 10 -9.47 -1.25 17.00
C VAL A 10 -10.70 -2.10 17.27
N SER A 11 -11.85 -1.72 16.69
CA SER A 11 -13.08 -2.51 16.74
C SER A 11 -12.91 -3.92 16.20
N THR A 12 -13.65 -4.85 16.78
CA THR A 12 -13.81 -6.22 16.25
C THR A 12 -15.03 -6.35 15.37
N SER A 13 -15.86 -5.29 15.28
CA SER A 13 -17.01 -5.24 14.38
C SER A 13 -16.60 -5.23 12.92
N THR A 14 -17.43 -5.79 12.06
CA THR A 14 -17.37 -5.63 10.61
C THR A 14 -18.13 -4.40 10.15
N ASP A 15 -18.95 -3.82 11.02
CA ASP A 15 -19.71 -2.60 10.74
C ASP A 15 -18.82 -1.35 10.91
N ASN A 16 -19.23 -0.27 10.29
CA ASN A 16 -18.63 1.04 10.51
C ASN A 16 -18.95 1.54 11.91
N ASP A 17 -17.98 1.48 12.80
CA ASP A 17 -18.11 1.94 14.20
C ASP A 17 -17.39 3.27 14.45
N TYR A 18 -16.83 3.89 13.40
CA TYR A 18 -16.27 5.23 13.50
C TYR A 18 -17.40 6.28 13.49
N SER A 19 -17.63 6.87 14.66
CA SER A 19 -18.58 7.96 14.82
C SER A 19 -17.85 9.25 15.15
N GLY A 20 -17.78 10.17 14.21
CA GLY A 20 -17.13 11.46 14.43
C GLY A 20 -16.44 12.01 13.19
N SER A 21 -15.81 13.16 13.33
CA SER A 21 -15.00 13.74 12.27
C SER A 21 -13.70 12.96 12.10
N PHE A 22 -13.29 12.74 10.86
CA PHE A 22 -12.00 12.13 10.56
C PHE A 22 -10.85 12.91 11.20
N VAL A 23 -10.04 12.22 11.99
CA VAL A 23 -8.82 12.79 12.56
C VAL A 23 -7.65 11.99 11.99
N ASP A 24 -6.80 12.67 11.21
CA ASP A 24 -5.63 12.02 10.62
C ASP A 24 -4.66 11.55 11.70
N TRP A 25 -4.21 10.31 11.61
CA TRP A 25 -3.24 9.73 12.54
C TRP A 25 -1.92 10.51 12.58
N GLY A 26 -1.57 11.24 11.53
CA GLY A 26 -0.39 12.09 11.42
C GLY A 26 -0.43 13.32 12.36
N THR A 27 -1.58 13.62 12.99
CA THR A 27 -1.66 14.62 14.07
C THR A 27 -0.85 14.18 15.31
N ASN A 28 -0.52 12.90 15.41
CA ASN A 28 0.32 12.36 16.46
C ASN A 28 1.81 12.40 16.07
N LYS A 29 2.67 12.29 17.07
CA LYS A 29 4.09 12.06 16.86
C LYS A 29 4.32 10.65 16.29
N ILE A 30 5.00 10.54 15.17
CA ILE A 30 5.34 9.27 14.52
C ILE A 30 6.86 9.06 14.58
N GLY A 31 7.30 8.08 15.34
CA GLY A 31 8.73 7.86 15.56
C GLY A 31 9.39 9.07 16.19
N ASN A 32 10.39 9.65 15.50
CA ASN A 32 11.10 10.85 15.92
C ASN A 32 10.57 12.14 15.27
N ASP A 33 9.61 12.03 14.34
CA ASP A 33 9.08 13.19 13.63
C ASP A 33 8.04 13.93 14.46
N ALA A 34 7.98 15.24 14.28
CA ALA A 34 7.00 16.08 14.96
C ALA A 34 5.57 15.74 14.51
N PRO A 35 4.55 16.02 15.35
CA PRO A 35 3.17 15.94 14.92
C PRO A 35 2.93 16.75 13.63
N ASN A 36 2.04 16.25 12.78
CA ASN A 36 1.68 16.82 11.46
C ASN A 36 2.81 16.78 10.40
N THR A 37 3.87 16.03 10.62
CA THR A 37 4.89 15.75 9.59
C THR A 37 4.36 14.77 8.55
N TRP A 38 3.56 13.81 8.97
CA TRP A 38 2.94 12.78 8.13
C TRP A 38 1.43 13.01 8.01
N ARG A 39 0.84 12.55 6.94
CA ARG A 39 -0.61 12.55 6.75
C ARG A 39 -1.04 11.42 5.83
N THR A 40 -2.30 11.05 5.93
CA THR A 40 -2.94 10.15 4.97
C THR A 40 -3.14 10.88 3.64
N LEU A 41 -2.85 10.23 2.53
CA LEU A 41 -3.08 10.79 1.19
C LEU A 41 -4.58 10.88 0.91
N THR A 42 -4.98 11.92 0.20
CA THR A 42 -6.33 12.03 -0.36
C THR A 42 -6.53 11.04 -1.50
N TYR A 43 -7.78 10.81 -1.92
CA TYR A 43 -8.09 9.99 -3.10
C TYR A 43 -7.38 10.49 -4.36
N ALA A 44 -7.39 11.79 -4.60
CA ALA A 44 -6.75 12.39 -5.78
C ALA A 44 -5.23 12.21 -5.77
N GLU A 45 -4.59 12.29 -4.60
CA GLU A 45 -3.16 12.04 -4.45
C GLU A 45 -2.81 10.57 -4.64
N TRP A 46 -3.59 9.64 -4.08
CA TRP A 46 -3.43 8.22 -4.37
C TRP A 46 -3.59 7.92 -5.87
N PHE A 47 -4.60 8.53 -6.51
CA PHE A 47 -4.84 8.37 -7.94
C PHE A 47 -3.63 8.87 -8.75
N TYR A 48 -3.09 10.05 -8.42
CA TYR A 48 -1.89 10.56 -9.06
C TYR A 48 -0.69 9.62 -8.88
N VAL A 49 -0.39 9.27 -7.64
CA VAL A 49 0.77 8.44 -7.29
C VAL A 49 0.70 7.05 -7.94
N ALA A 50 -0.48 6.46 -8.02
CA ALA A 50 -0.66 5.11 -8.52
C ALA A 50 -0.83 5.02 -10.04
N PHE A 51 -1.42 6.04 -10.69
CA PHE A 51 -1.84 5.94 -12.10
C PHE A 51 -1.28 7.02 -13.02
N ASN A 52 -1.01 8.22 -12.52
CA ASN A 52 -0.68 9.37 -13.36
C ASN A 52 0.79 9.79 -13.31
N ARG A 53 1.62 9.16 -12.47
CA ARG A 53 3.06 9.43 -12.48
C ARG A 53 3.70 9.00 -13.78
N PRO A 54 4.72 9.74 -14.28
CA PRO A 54 5.47 9.38 -15.50
C PRO A 54 6.10 7.98 -15.39
N ASN A 55 6.57 7.62 -14.20
CA ASN A 55 7.18 6.32 -13.93
C ASN A 55 6.14 5.35 -13.37
N ALA A 56 5.83 4.33 -14.14
CA ALA A 56 4.82 3.35 -13.79
C ALA A 56 5.28 2.47 -12.61
N SER A 57 4.36 2.26 -11.66
CA SER A 57 4.53 1.31 -10.56
C SER A 57 4.62 -0.13 -11.05
N GLY A 58 5.11 -1.04 -10.21
CA GLY A 58 5.16 -2.47 -10.52
C GLY A 58 5.08 -3.33 -9.26
N VAL A 59 4.48 -4.52 -9.40
CA VAL A 59 4.49 -5.51 -8.31
C VAL A 59 5.86 -6.14 -8.16
N ALA A 60 6.22 -6.47 -6.93
CA ALA A 60 7.50 -7.11 -6.62
C ALA A 60 7.43 -7.91 -5.32
N GLN A 61 8.39 -8.80 -5.16
CA GLN A 61 8.73 -9.33 -3.85
C GLN A 61 10.04 -8.67 -3.38
N VAL A 62 10.01 -8.00 -2.25
CA VAL A 62 11.17 -7.36 -1.62
C VAL A 62 11.55 -8.11 -0.36
N ASN A 63 12.72 -8.72 -0.33
CA ASN A 63 13.22 -9.50 0.81
C ASN A 63 12.16 -10.49 1.36
N GLY A 64 11.48 -11.21 0.46
CA GLY A 64 10.43 -12.17 0.81
C GLY A 64 9.04 -11.59 1.09
N VAL A 65 8.87 -10.26 1.07
CA VAL A 65 7.58 -9.59 1.25
C VAL A 65 7.01 -9.18 -0.10
N ASN A 66 5.79 -9.58 -0.39
CA ASN A 66 5.08 -9.20 -1.61
C ASN A 66 4.50 -7.78 -1.48
N GLY A 67 4.48 -7.02 -2.58
CA GLY A 67 3.95 -5.66 -2.56
C GLY A 67 4.01 -4.94 -3.90
N MET A 68 3.70 -3.65 -3.83
CA MET A 68 3.75 -2.72 -4.95
C MET A 68 4.90 -1.74 -4.74
N VAL A 69 5.70 -1.51 -5.77
CA VAL A 69 6.73 -0.47 -5.81
C VAL A 69 6.16 0.75 -6.52
N LEU A 70 6.19 1.90 -5.85
CA LEU A 70 5.87 3.20 -6.41
C LEU A 70 7.16 3.97 -6.70
N LEU A 71 7.21 4.66 -7.82
CA LEU A 71 8.38 5.40 -8.27
C LEU A 71 8.11 6.91 -8.25
N PRO A 72 9.07 7.77 -7.88
CA PRO A 72 8.90 9.22 -7.99
C PRO A 72 8.90 9.69 -9.45
N ASP A 73 8.44 10.92 -9.69
CA ASP A 73 8.29 11.48 -11.03
C ASP A 73 9.63 11.58 -11.79
N ASN A 74 10.69 11.90 -11.09
CA ASN A 74 12.05 12.06 -11.63
C ASN A 74 12.93 10.83 -11.39
N TRP A 75 12.33 9.64 -11.38
CA TRP A 75 13.07 8.44 -11.06
C TRP A 75 13.95 7.96 -12.22
N THR A 76 15.16 7.54 -11.86
CA THR A 76 16.07 6.83 -12.76
C THR A 76 16.49 5.52 -12.10
N CYS A 77 16.42 4.43 -12.84
CA CYS A 77 16.78 3.12 -12.29
C CYS A 77 18.26 3.10 -11.89
N PRO A 78 18.60 2.79 -10.64
CA PRO A 78 19.98 2.77 -10.19
C PRO A 78 20.81 1.68 -10.88
N ALA A 79 22.10 1.94 -11.02
CA ALA A 79 23.02 0.98 -11.65
C ALA A 79 23.06 -0.37 -10.88
N GLY A 80 23.07 -1.45 -11.65
CA GLY A 80 23.15 -2.82 -11.12
C GLY A 80 21.83 -3.35 -10.55
N VAL A 81 20.71 -2.69 -10.84
CA VAL A 81 19.35 -3.19 -10.57
C VAL A 81 18.53 -3.03 -11.85
N THR A 82 17.56 -3.91 -12.05
CA THR A 82 16.58 -3.80 -13.14
C THR A 82 15.20 -3.74 -12.54
N PHE A 83 14.38 -2.77 -12.97
CA PHE A 83 13.00 -2.65 -12.54
C PHE A 83 12.05 -2.89 -13.70
N LYS A 84 11.02 -3.70 -13.48
CA LYS A 84 9.92 -3.96 -14.41
C LYS A 84 8.65 -3.30 -13.87
N SER A 85 8.07 -2.39 -14.64
CA SER A 85 6.75 -1.83 -14.32
C SER A 85 5.62 -2.83 -14.59
N GLY A 86 4.46 -2.56 -14.00
CA GLY A 86 3.25 -3.35 -14.25
C GLY A 86 3.12 -4.59 -13.37
N PHE A 87 2.53 -5.62 -13.96
CA PHE A 87 2.08 -6.83 -13.29
C PHE A 87 2.57 -8.08 -14.02
N HIS A 88 2.54 -9.22 -13.36
CA HIS A 88 2.66 -10.50 -14.04
C HIS A 88 1.45 -10.71 -14.97
N ASN A 89 1.66 -11.29 -16.14
CA ASN A 89 0.65 -11.36 -17.22
C ASN A 89 -0.59 -12.20 -16.88
N ASP A 90 -0.58 -12.98 -15.80
CA ASP A 90 -1.71 -13.80 -15.42
C ASP A 90 -2.55 -13.13 -14.33
N TYR A 91 -3.81 -12.97 -14.60
CA TYR A 91 -4.81 -12.32 -13.76
C TYR A 91 -5.21 -13.23 -12.59
N VAL A 92 -4.30 -13.53 -11.67
CA VAL A 92 -4.56 -14.45 -10.57
C VAL A 92 -4.22 -13.87 -9.21
N TYR A 93 -5.11 -14.08 -8.27
CA TYR A 93 -4.99 -13.70 -6.85
C TYR A 93 -3.99 -14.64 -6.13
N ALA A 94 -2.77 -14.74 -6.61
CA ALA A 94 -1.79 -15.68 -6.08
C ALA A 94 -0.50 -14.99 -5.63
N ALA A 95 -0.11 -15.26 -4.39
CA ALA A 95 1.07 -14.67 -3.77
C ALA A 95 2.37 -14.94 -4.58
N GLY A 96 2.47 -16.07 -5.26
CA GLY A 96 3.63 -16.43 -6.08
C GLY A 96 3.87 -15.53 -7.29
N TYR A 97 2.87 -14.82 -7.78
CA TYR A 97 3.01 -13.95 -8.96
C TYR A 97 3.83 -12.69 -8.72
N TYR A 98 3.94 -12.22 -7.49
CA TYR A 98 4.81 -11.10 -7.14
C TYR A 98 6.28 -11.45 -7.42
N ALA A 99 6.73 -12.59 -6.89
CA ALA A 99 8.08 -13.09 -7.12
C ALA A 99 8.33 -13.47 -8.59
N ALA A 100 7.32 -14.01 -9.28
CA ALA A 100 7.41 -14.33 -10.70
C ALA A 100 7.56 -13.08 -11.59
N HIS A 101 7.02 -11.94 -11.17
CA HIS A 101 7.20 -10.68 -11.88
C HIS A 101 8.62 -10.15 -11.68
N GLN A 102 9.02 -9.91 -10.43
CA GLN A 102 10.38 -9.54 -10.04
C GLN A 102 10.62 -9.73 -8.55
N THR A 103 11.88 -9.96 -8.17
CA THR A 103 12.32 -10.05 -6.79
C THR A 103 13.48 -9.10 -6.55
N PHE A 104 13.55 -8.54 -5.34
CA PHE A 104 14.67 -7.73 -4.88
C PHE A 104 15.18 -8.26 -3.55
N THR A 105 16.47 -8.43 -3.45
CA THR A 105 17.16 -8.60 -2.16
C THR A 105 17.11 -7.30 -1.36
N ALA A 106 17.39 -7.36 -0.07
CA ALA A 106 17.48 -6.15 0.76
C ALA A 106 18.52 -5.14 0.23
N ALA A 107 19.64 -5.64 -0.32
CA ALA A 107 20.69 -4.78 -0.89
C ALA A 107 20.27 -4.09 -2.20
N GLU A 108 19.51 -4.78 -3.06
CA GLU A 108 18.95 -4.19 -4.27
C GLU A 108 17.85 -3.20 -3.94
N TRP A 109 16.98 -3.55 -2.97
CA TRP A 109 15.94 -2.65 -2.50
C TRP A 109 16.52 -1.34 -1.95
N SER A 110 17.58 -1.40 -1.13
CA SER A 110 18.22 -0.19 -0.60
C SER A 110 18.70 0.77 -1.70
N LYS A 111 19.09 0.27 -2.89
CA LYS A 111 19.43 1.12 -4.03
C LYS A 111 18.20 1.79 -4.63
N LEU A 112 17.09 1.03 -4.77
CA LEU A 112 15.82 1.56 -5.29
C LEU A 112 15.25 2.61 -4.34
N GLU A 113 15.26 2.34 -3.04
CA GLU A 113 14.80 3.24 -1.98
C GLU A 113 15.64 4.52 -1.92
N ALA A 114 16.96 4.42 -2.03
CA ALA A 114 17.87 5.57 -2.12
C ALA A 114 17.60 6.44 -3.37
N ALA A 115 17.06 5.84 -4.45
CA ALA A 115 16.59 6.55 -5.63
C ALA A 115 15.14 7.07 -5.49
N GLY A 116 14.52 6.95 -4.32
CA GLY A 116 13.19 7.47 -4.00
C GLY A 116 12.04 6.51 -4.24
N ALA A 117 12.29 5.24 -4.54
CA ALA A 117 11.22 4.25 -4.63
C ALA A 117 10.58 3.99 -3.26
N VAL A 118 9.27 3.76 -3.25
CA VAL A 118 8.49 3.45 -2.07
C VAL A 118 7.87 2.07 -2.22
N PHE A 119 7.96 1.25 -1.18
CA PHE A 119 7.35 -0.07 -1.15
C PHE A 119 6.08 -0.09 -0.32
N LEU A 120 5.00 -0.56 -0.91
CA LEU A 120 3.72 -0.81 -0.25
C LEU A 120 3.54 -2.33 -0.07
N PRO A 121 3.70 -2.88 1.13
CA PRO A 121 3.49 -4.30 1.36
C PRO A 121 2.08 -4.78 1.02
N ALA A 122 1.95 -6.01 0.51
CA ALA A 122 0.69 -6.72 0.40
C ALA A 122 0.25 -7.20 1.80
N ALA A 123 -0.08 -6.25 2.68
CA ALA A 123 -0.36 -6.49 4.08
C ALA A 123 -1.74 -7.12 4.34
N GLY A 124 -2.55 -7.28 3.29
CA GLY A 124 -3.90 -7.77 3.39
C GLY A 124 -4.90 -6.74 3.91
N SER A 125 -6.03 -7.22 4.33
CA SER A 125 -7.09 -6.44 4.97
C SER A 125 -7.50 -7.07 6.28
N ARG A 126 -8.11 -6.27 7.13
CA ARG A 126 -8.75 -6.73 8.36
C ARG A 126 -10.26 -6.46 8.26
N ASP A 127 -11.02 -7.48 8.61
CA ASP A 127 -12.47 -7.46 8.65
C ASP A 127 -12.89 -8.01 10.04
N GLY A 128 -13.30 -7.14 10.94
CA GLY A 128 -13.48 -7.44 12.36
C GLY A 128 -12.21 -8.00 13.00
N SER A 129 -12.28 -9.23 13.51
CA SER A 129 -11.12 -9.95 14.07
C SER A 129 -10.34 -10.77 13.03
N THR A 130 -10.81 -10.86 11.79
CA THR A 130 -10.21 -11.72 10.76
C THR A 130 -9.24 -10.91 9.89
N VAL A 131 -8.02 -11.42 9.73
CA VAL A 131 -7.04 -10.89 8.78
C VAL A 131 -7.03 -11.76 7.53
N ARG A 132 -7.14 -11.14 6.35
CA ARG A 132 -7.26 -11.81 5.05
C ARG A 132 -6.22 -11.30 4.06
N SER A 133 -5.92 -12.11 3.05
CA SER A 133 -5.12 -11.74 1.88
C SER A 133 -3.71 -11.20 2.19
N VAL A 134 -3.13 -11.53 3.34
CA VAL A 134 -1.72 -11.23 3.63
C VAL A 134 -0.84 -11.86 2.57
N GLN A 135 0.17 -11.13 2.10
CA GLN A 135 1.03 -11.49 0.96
C GLN A 135 0.29 -11.60 -0.39
N GLY A 136 -1.02 -11.40 -0.43
CA GLY A 136 -1.85 -11.48 -1.64
C GLY A 136 -2.31 -10.13 -2.16
N ALA A 137 -2.67 -9.20 -1.26
CA ALA A 137 -3.18 -7.88 -1.61
C ALA A 137 -2.76 -6.80 -0.60
N GLY A 138 -2.69 -5.55 -1.06
CA GLY A 138 -2.53 -4.38 -0.21
C GLY A 138 -3.73 -3.45 -0.32
N TYR A 139 -4.17 -2.89 0.81
CA TYR A 139 -5.27 -1.93 0.91
C TYR A 139 -4.78 -0.72 1.70
N TYR A 140 -4.90 0.47 1.11
CA TYR A 140 -4.36 1.71 1.63
C TYR A 140 -5.44 2.79 1.59
N TRP A 141 -5.94 3.16 2.75
CA TRP A 141 -7.01 4.14 2.89
C TRP A 141 -6.58 5.53 2.44
N SER A 142 -7.52 6.29 1.90
CA SER A 142 -7.38 7.72 1.68
C SER A 142 -8.04 8.52 2.81
N ALA A 143 -7.69 9.80 2.90
CA ALA A 143 -8.35 10.76 3.78
C ALA A 143 -9.66 11.31 3.17
N THR A 144 -10.07 10.84 1.99
CA THR A 144 -11.26 11.32 1.30
C THR A 144 -12.43 10.40 1.59
N GLU A 145 -13.51 10.97 2.09
CA GLU A 145 -14.79 10.33 2.23
C GLU A 145 -15.46 10.16 0.86
N GLU A 146 -16.01 8.98 0.59
CA GLU A 146 -16.79 8.67 -0.60
C GLU A 146 -18.24 8.35 -0.21
N GLY A 147 -19.06 9.37 -0.01
CA GLY A 147 -20.44 9.23 0.47
C GLY A 147 -20.51 8.98 1.99
N SER A 148 -21.70 8.75 2.50
CA SER A 148 -21.96 8.72 3.95
C SER A 148 -21.31 7.56 4.71
N ASN A 149 -20.89 6.49 4.03
CA ASN A 149 -20.47 5.24 4.67
C ASN A 149 -19.20 4.64 4.05
N PHE A 150 -18.52 5.35 3.15
CA PHE A 150 -17.35 4.82 2.44
C PHE A 150 -16.17 5.77 2.52
N ALA A 151 -14.98 5.23 2.64
CA ALA A 151 -13.73 5.95 2.41
C ALA A 151 -13.05 5.44 1.14
N GLY A 152 -12.38 6.33 0.42
CA GLY A 152 -11.60 5.93 -0.73
C GLY A 152 -10.41 5.07 -0.31
N CYS A 153 -10.13 4.03 -1.06
CA CYS A 153 -9.03 3.10 -0.81
C CYS A 153 -8.26 2.83 -2.10
N TYR A 154 -6.96 2.99 -2.06
CA TYR A 154 -6.07 2.40 -3.07
C TYR A 154 -5.83 0.95 -2.71
N TYR A 155 -6.04 0.05 -3.67
CA TYR A 155 -5.73 -1.36 -3.47
C TYR A 155 -5.03 -1.97 -4.67
N PHE A 156 -4.30 -3.03 -4.41
CA PHE A 156 -3.63 -3.82 -5.44
C PHE A 156 -3.54 -5.29 -5.04
N TYR A 157 -3.41 -6.13 -6.04
CA TYR A 157 -2.97 -7.51 -5.93
C TYR A 157 -2.05 -7.85 -7.13
N SER A 158 -1.66 -9.10 -7.28
CA SER A 158 -0.64 -9.49 -8.27
C SER A 158 -0.95 -9.11 -9.74
N GLY A 159 -2.21 -8.95 -10.11
CA GLY A 159 -2.63 -8.63 -11.49
C GLY A 159 -3.41 -7.33 -11.67
N LEU A 160 -3.62 -6.55 -10.61
CA LEU A 160 -4.44 -5.33 -10.66
C LEU A 160 -4.01 -4.31 -9.63
N LYS A 161 -4.18 -3.03 -9.97
CA LYS A 161 -4.30 -1.92 -9.02
C LYS A 161 -5.56 -1.11 -9.35
N SER A 162 -6.22 -0.59 -8.33
CA SER A 162 -7.44 0.19 -8.49
C SER A 162 -7.67 1.14 -7.32
N MET A 163 -8.65 2.04 -7.51
CA MET A 163 -9.24 2.83 -6.44
C MET A 163 -10.69 2.40 -6.27
N ALA A 164 -11.15 2.27 -5.04
CA ALA A 164 -12.55 1.97 -4.71
C ALA A 164 -12.94 2.59 -3.37
N GLY A 165 -14.25 2.77 -3.16
CA GLY A 165 -14.81 3.06 -1.84
C GLY A 165 -15.08 1.75 -1.09
N TYR A 166 -14.70 1.74 0.17
CA TYR A 166 -14.99 0.64 1.11
C TYR A 166 -15.54 1.21 2.41
N ASN A 167 -16.41 0.47 3.09
CA ASN A 167 -16.92 0.74 4.44
C ASN A 167 -16.21 -0.09 5.49
#